data_002ce8e381c08e75797ce25a52993dcc
#
_entry.id   002ce8e381c08e75797ce25a52993dcc
#
_cell.length_a   1.000
_cell.length_b   1.000
_cell.length_c   1.000
_cell.angle_alpha   90.00
_cell.angle_beta   90.00
_cell.angle_gamma   90.00
#
_symmetry.space_group_name_H-M   'P 1'
#
loop_
_entity.id
_entity.type
_entity.pdbx_description
1 polymer ?
#
loop_
_entity_poly.entity_id
_entity_poly.type
_entity_poly.pdbx_seq_one_letter_code
_entity_poly.pdbx_strand_id
1 'polypeptide(L)'
;EFEVQGMPNNEGKGFVDYVLWNGERPLAIVEAKRTRRSAKEGEQQARLYADCLEQRTGHRPVIYGTNGYEHWMWDDTTSPPRPVQGFHTRDELELMAQRRTTRKPLANLPIAAGIVERHYQQRAIRRIAETFERDQHRKALVVMATGAGKTRTVIALVDVLMRAGWVKRVLFLADRVALVNQAVNAFKAHLPDAAPVN
;
A
#
# COMPACT_ATOMS: atom_id res chain seq x y z
N GLU A 1 -18.35 -0.05 21.83
CA GLU A 1 -17.10 -0.68 22.27
C GLU A 1 -17.18 -2.19 22.06
N PHE A 2 -16.08 -2.78 21.63
CA PHE A 2 -15.96 -4.22 21.39
C PHE A 2 -14.87 -4.80 22.28
N GLU A 3 -15.19 -5.83 23.09
CA GLU A 3 -14.24 -6.49 23.97
C GLU A 3 -13.30 -7.39 23.15
N VAL A 4 -12.00 -7.18 23.29
CA VAL A 4 -10.94 -7.99 22.69
C VAL A 4 -10.25 -8.78 23.78
N GLN A 5 -10.15 -10.11 23.59
CA GLN A 5 -9.48 -11.04 24.49
C GLN A 5 -8.02 -11.24 24.05
N GLY A 6 -7.15 -11.59 25.01
CA GLY A 6 -5.74 -11.89 24.72
C GLY A 6 -4.79 -10.68 24.83
N MET A 7 -5.25 -9.58 25.44
CA MET A 7 -4.41 -8.40 25.67
C MET A 7 -3.29 -8.69 26.68
N PRO A 8 -2.08 -8.14 26.48
CA PRO A 8 -0.93 -8.32 27.39
C PRO A 8 -1.04 -7.41 28.62
N ASN A 9 -2.16 -7.49 29.33
CA ASN A 9 -2.41 -6.80 30.59
C ASN A 9 -2.91 -7.80 31.64
N ASN A 10 -3.04 -7.36 32.91
CA ASN A 10 -3.44 -8.23 34.01
C ASN A 10 -4.83 -8.84 33.84
N GLU A 11 -5.72 -8.19 33.09
CA GLU A 11 -7.10 -8.63 32.85
C GLU A 11 -7.22 -9.50 31.59
N GLY A 12 -6.19 -9.53 30.74
CA GLY A 12 -6.21 -10.25 29.46
C GLY A 12 -7.23 -9.67 28.47
N LYS A 13 -7.77 -8.49 28.73
CA LYS A 13 -8.87 -7.89 28.00
C LYS A 13 -8.59 -6.45 27.61
N GLY A 14 -9.23 -5.99 26.53
CA GLY A 14 -9.23 -4.59 26.11
C GLY A 14 -10.52 -4.25 25.37
N PHE A 15 -10.77 -2.97 25.24
CA PHE A 15 -11.95 -2.45 24.57
C PHE A 15 -11.54 -1.54 23.43
N VAL A 16 -11.92 -1.93 22.22
CA VAL A 16 -11.76 -1.11 21.03
C VAL A 16 -13.08 -0.39 20.75
N ASP A 17 -12.99 0.86 20.29
CA ASP A 17 -14.21 1.66 20.09
C ASP A 17 -15.13 1.04 19.03
N TYR A 18 -14.57 0.65 17.86
CA TYR A 18 -15.35 0.01 16.80
C TYR A 18 -14.54 -1.07 16.08
N VAL A 19 -15.21 -2.15 15.70
CA VAL A 19 -14.72 -3.18 14.79
C VAL A 19 -15.67 -3.27 13.59
N LEU A 20 -15.14 -3.14 12.40
CA LEU A 20 -15.90 -3.29 11.15
C LEU A 20 -15.77 -4.72 10.67
N TRP A 21 -16.89 -5.40 10.51
CA TRP A 21 -16.96 -6.81 10.17
C TRP A 21 -17.52 -7.05 8.77
N ASN A 22 -17.09 -8.13 8.14
CA ASN A 22 -17.82 -8.79 7.05
C ASN A 22 -18.02 -10.27 7.42
N GLY A 23 -19.21 -10.62 7.85
CA GLY A 23 -19.46 -11.91 8.49
C GLY A 23 -18.58 -12.06 9.74
N GLU A 24 -17.79 -13.12 9.80
CA GLU A 24 -16.85 -13.40 10.91
C GLU A 24 -15.48 -12.77 10.73
N ARG A 25 -15.24 -12.08 9.62
CA ARG A 25 -13.97 -11.48 9.27
C ARG A 25 -13.90 -10.03 9.72
N PRO A 26 -12.97 -9.63 10.61
CA PRO A 26 -12.72 -8.24 10.93
C PRO A 26 -12.00 -7.57 9.76
N LEU A 27 -12.57 -6.52 9.20
CA LEU A 27 -11.98 -5.74 8.11
C LEU A 27 -11.14 -4.59 8.63
N ALA A 28 -11.65 -3.89 9.65
CA ALA A 28 -10.96 -2.77 10.26
C ALA A 28 -11.32 -2.62 11.73
N ILE A 29 -10.44 -1.98 12.48
CA ILE A 29 -10.70 -1.43 13.80
C ILE A 29 -10.58 0.09 13.76
N VAL A 30 -11.34 0.77 14.58
CA VAL A 30 -11.31 2.24 14.70
C VAL A 30 -11.12 2.58 16.16
N GLU A 31 -10.09 3.35 16.45
CA GLU A 31 -9.81 3.94 17.75
C GLU A 31 -10.13 5.44 17.67
N ALA A 32 -11.13 5.87 18.42
CA ALA A 32 -11.59 7.25 18.44
C ALA A 32 -11.01 7.99 19.64
N LYS A 33 -10.42 9.15 19.41
CA LYS A 33 -9.88 10.01 20.45
C LYS A 33 -10.70 11.31 20.56
N ARG A 34 -10.66 11.94 21.72
CA ARG A 34 -11.24 13.27 21.88
C ARG A 34 -10.57 14.26 20.93
N THR A 35 -11.34 15.22 20.40
CA THR A 35 -10.88 16.21 19.41
C THR A 35 -9.63 17.00 19.80
N ARG A 36 -9.32 17.12 21.09
CA ARG A 36 -8.12 17.80 21.61
C ARG A 36 -6.86 16.92 21.59
N ARG A 37 -6.97 15.62 21.25
CA ARG A 37 -5.84 14.70 21.18
C ARG A 37 -5.49 14.39 19.72
N SER A 38 -4.24 14.01 19.50
CA SER A 38 -3.80 13.53 18.18
C SER A 38 -4.50 12.23 17.85
N ALA A 39 -4.95 12.08 16.60
CA ALA A 39 -5.50 10.83 16.07
C ALA A 39 -4.47 9.67 16.06
N LYS A 40 -3.17 9.98 16.23
CA LYS A 40 -2.09 9.00 16.37
C LYS A 40 -1.94 8.43 17.79
N GLU A 41 -2.52 9.10 18.78
CA GLU A 41 -2.48 8.56 20.14
C GLU A 41 -3.23 7.25 20.20
N GLY A 42 -2.60 6.21 20.73
CA GLY A 42 -3.18 4.87 20.81
C GLY A 42 -2.85 3.93 19.66
N GLU A 43 -1.98 4.32 18.70
CA GLU A 43 -1.53 3.43 17.62
C GLU A 43 -1.05 2.07 18.16
N GLN A 44 -0.26 2.09 19.23
CA GLN A 44 0.29 0.88 19.82
C GLN A 44 -0.78 0.00 20.44
N GLN A 45 -1.76 0.61 21.11
CA GLN A 45 -2.92 -0.10 21.68
C GLN A 45 -3.80 -0.69 20.58
N ALA A 46 -4.09 0.07 19.54
CA ALA A 46 -4.86 -0.39 18.38
C ALA A 46 -4.16 -1.55 17.67
N ARG A 47 -2.82 -1.53 17.58
CA ARG A 47 -2.05 -2.65 17.04
C ARG A 47 -2.22 -3.91 17.87
N LEU A 48 -2.17 -3.82 19.20
CA LEU A 48 -2.41 -4.97 20.08
C LEU A 48 -3.82 -5.54 19.90
N TYR A 49 -4.83 -4.69 19.71
CA TYR A 49 -6.18 -5.16 19.37
C TYR A 49 -6.22 -5.90 18.04
N ALA A 50 -5.51 -5.39 17.03
CA ALA A 50 -5.40 -6.07 15.75
C ALA A 50 -4.68 -7.42 15.86
N ASP A 51 -3.62 -7.52 16.69
CA ASP A 51 -2.91 -8.77 16.98
C ASP A 51 -3.86 -9.82 17.61
N CYS A 52 -4.65 -9.41 18.60
CA CYS A 52 -5.62 -10.30 19.27
C CYS A 52 -6.72 -10.77 18.32
N LEU A 53 -7.26 -9.87 17.48
CA LEU A 53 -8.28 -10.23 16.49
C LEU A 53 -7.72 -11.17 15.44
N GLU A 54 -6.49 -10.95 14.97
CA GLU A 54 -5.82 -11.83 14.01
C GLU A 54 -5.60 -13.23 14.60
N GLN A 55 -5.13 -13.33 15.83
CA GLN A 55 -4.97 -14.62 16.52
C GLN A 55 -6.28 -15.41 16.63
N ARG A 56 -7.39 -14.69 16.88
CA ARG A 56 -8.70 -15.31 17.05
C ARG A 56 -9.36 -15.70 15.74
N THR A 57 -9.22 -14.87 14.68
CA THR A 57 -9.98 -15.00 13.44
C THR A 57 -9.14 -15.44 12.24
N GLY A 58 -7.80 -15.42 12.36
CA GLY A 58 -6.89 -15.62 11.24
C GLY A 58 -6.83 -14.43 10.27
N HIS A 59 -7.48 -13.31 10.59
CA HIS A 59 -7.57 -12.14 9.72
C HIS A 59 -7.13 -10.87 10.44
N ARG A 60 -6.11 -10.20 9.90
CA ARG A 60 -5.62 -8.93 10.43
C ARG A 60 -6.46 -7.77 9.92
N PRO A 61 -7.15 -7.00 10.81
CA PRO A 61 -7.88 -5.82 10.40
C PRO A 61 -6.95 -4.66 10.03
N VAL A 62 -7.45 -3.72 9.23
CA VAL A 62 -6.82 -2.41 9.04
C VAL A 62 -7.06 -1.56 10.28
N ILE A 63 -6.08 -0.78 10.69
CA ILE A 63 -6.16 0.07 11.88
C ILE A 63 -6.50 1.50 11.45
N TYR A 64 -7.50 2.09 12.09
CA TYR A 64 -7.83 3.51 11.97
C TYR A 64 -7.71 4.20 13.33
N GLY A 65 -7.10 5.37 13.32
CA GLY A 65 -7.16 6.35 14.40
C GLY A 65 -7.91 7.60 13.93
N THR A 66 -8.80 8.12 14.76
CA THR A 66 -9.49 9.37 14.44
C THR A 66 -9.73 10.22 15.71
N ASN A 67 -9.79 11.54 15.52
CA ASN A 67 -10.26 12.48 16.52
C ASN A 67 -11.48 13.29 16.04
N GLY A 68 -12.11 12.82 14.94
CA GLY A 68 -13.25 13.46 14.29
C GLY A 68 -12.87 14.44 13.20
N TYR A 69 -11.69 15.05 13.22
CA TYR A 69 -11.17 15.97 12.19
C TYR A 69 -10.05 15.34 11.37
N GLU A 70 -9.19 14.59 12.02
CA GLU A 70 -8.08 13.89 11.39
C GLU A 70 -8.37 12.40 11.39
N HIS A 71 -8.03 11.76 10.28
CA HIS A 71 -8.12 10.32 10.13
C HIS A 71 -6.76 9.77 9.72
N TRP A 72 -6.32 8.75 10.45
CA TRP A 72 -5.10 8.02 10.17
C TRP A 72 -5.46 6.57 9.87
N MET A 73 -4.78 6.00 8.90
CA MET A 73 -4.93 4.61 8.53
C MET A 73 -3.57 3.92 8.61
N TRP A 74 -3.60 2.72 9.15
CA TRP A 74 -2.43 1.86 9.21
C TRP A 74 -2.78 0.43 8.79
N ASP A 75 -2.31 0.04 7.62
CA ASP A 75 -2.23 -1.35 7.19
C ASP A 75 -0.82 -1.84 7.51
N ASP A 76 -0.60 -2.24 8.75
CA ASP A 76 0.72 -2.53 9.31
C ASP A 76 1.41 -3.76 8.71
N THR A 77 0.71 -4.50 7.87
CA THR A 77 1.30 -5.57 7.05
C THR A 77 1.95 -5.04 5.76
N THR A 78 1.63 -3.83 5.33
CA THR A 78 2.03 -3.33 4.01
C THR A 78 2.66 -1.95 4.00
N SER A 79 2.41 -1.11 5.00
CA SER A 79 2.90 0.27 5.00
C SER A 79 2.82 0.92 6.38
N PRO A 80 3.66 1.94 6.66
CA PRO A 80 3.56 2.74 7.88
C PRO A 80 2.25 3.53 7.94
N PRO A 81 1.86 4.02 9.14
CA PRO A 81 0.68 4.86 9.34
C PRO A 81 0.70 6.10 8.45
N ARG A 82 -0.45 6.47 7.91
CA ARG A 82 -0.59 7.64 7.05
C ARG A 82 -1.92 8.38 7.26
N PRO A 83 -1.97 9.70 7.02
CA PRO A 83 -3.21 10.42 6.99
C PRO A 83 -4.08 9.97 5.80
N VAL A 84 -5.40 9.96 6.00
CA VAL A 84 -6.40 9.69 4.97
C VAL A 84 -7.53 10.71 5.09
N GLN A 85 -8.30 10.91 3.99
CA GLN A 85 -9.41 11.86 3.97
C GLN A 85 -10.65 11.35 4.70
N GLY A 86 -10.74 10.04 4.91
CA GLY A 86 -11.86 9.39 5.58
C GLY A 86 -11.67 7.88 5.62
N PHE A 87 -12.72 7.18 6.03
CA PHE A 87 -12.71 5.73 6.10
C PHE A 87 -12.93 5.12 4.70
N HIS A 88 -12.29 4.01 4.47
CA HIS A 88 -12.52 3.23 3.25
C HIS A 88 -13.86 2.50 3.31
N THR A 89 -14.47 2.29 2.16
CA THR A 89 -15.67 1.49 2.03
C THR A 89 -15.37 0.01 2.33
N ARG A 90 -16.42 -0.77 2.57
CA ARG A 90 -16.31 -2.21 2.77
C ARG A 90 -15.54 -2.89 1.63
N ASP A 91 -15.92 -2.60 0.38
CA ASP A 91 -15.31 -3.21 -0.80
C ASP A 91 -13.81 -2.85 -0.94
N GLU A 92 -13.44 -1.63 -0.56
CA GLU A 92 -12.03 -1.21 -0.53
C GLU A 92 -11.24 -1.95 0.54
N LEU A 93 -11.80 -2.13 1.74
CA LEU A 93 -11.18 -2.89 2.81
C LEU A 93 -11.02 -4.38 2.44
N GLU A 94 -12.02 -4.97 1.82
CA GLU A 94 -11.94 -6.34 1.30
C GLU A 94 -10.86 -6.48 0.23
N LEU A 95 -10.78 -5.52 -0.69
CA LEU A 95 -9.74 -5.49 -1.72
C LEU A 95 -8.33 -5.34 -1.10
N MET A 96 -8.18 -4.53 -0.05
CA MET A 96 -6.91 -4.40 0.66
C MET A 96 -6.50 -5.74 1.30
N ALA A 97 -7.43 -6.39 1.97
CA ALA A 97 -7.18 -7.69 2.58
C ALA A 97 -6.85 -8.77 1.53
N GLN A 98 -7.53 -8.79 0.38
CA GLN A 98 -7.23 -9.69 -0.73
C GLN A 98 -5.81 -9.43 -1.30
N ARG A 99 -5.43 -8.17 -1.44
CA ARG A 99 -4.10 -7.79 -1.95
C ARG A 99 -2.96 -8.30 -1.09
N ARG A 100 -3.13 -8.42 0.23
CA ARG A 100 -2.11 -8.98 1.13
C ARG A 100 -1.75 -10.42 0.76
N THR A 101 -2.72 -11.21 0.31
CA THR A 101 -2.53 -12.63 -0.05
C THR A 101 -2.18 -12.85 -1.53
N THR A 102 -2.53 -11.92 -2.41
CA THR A 102 -2.31 -12.07 -3.86
C THR A 102 -1.04 -11.41 -4.38
N ARG A 103 -0.41 -10.54 -3.60
CA ARG A 103 0.86 -9.91 -3.97
C ARG A 103 1.99 -10.94 -3.98
N LYS A 104 2.78 -10.90 -5.07
CA LYS A 104 4.00 -11.69 -5.18
C LYS A 104 5.21 -10.87 -4.74
N PRO A 105 6.26 -11.51 -4.19
CA PRO A 105 7.50 -10.82 -3.86
C PRO A 105 8.11 -10.13 -5.08
N LEU A 106 8.44 -8.85 -4.97
CA LEU A 106 9.02 -8.05 -6.06
C LEU A 106 10.45 -8.49 -6.38
N ALA A 107 11.21 -8.89 -5.35
CA ALA A 107 12.60 -9.31 -5.50
C ALA A 107 12.77 -10.50 -6.45
N ASN A 108 11.79 -11.40 -6.50
CA ASN A 108 11.86 -12.65 -7.27
C ASN A 108 11.39 -12.51 -8.71
N LEU A 109 10.80 -11.37 -9.09
CA LEU A 109 10.30 -11.18 -10.45
C LEU A 109 11.40 -10.74 -11.40
N PRO A 110 11.52 -11.37 -12.57
CA PRO A 110 12.47 -10.96 -13.59
C PRO A 110 12.07 -9.58 -14.15
N ILE A 111 13.05 -8.71 -14.35
CA ILE A 111 12.87 -7.45 -15.06
C ILE A 111 12.95 -7.77 -16.56
N ALA A 112 11.97 -7.28 -17.33
CA ALA A 112 11.89 -7.55 -18.76
C ALA A 112 13.07 -6.91 -19.50
N ALA A 113 13.99 -7.74 -20.02
CA ALA A 113 15.17 -7.29 -20.76
C ALA A 113 14.79 -6.52 -22.04
N GLY A 114 13.66 -6.87 -22.68
CA GLY A 114 13.14 -6.15 -23.85
C GLY A 114 12.73 -4.69 -23.55
N ILE A 115 12.45 -4.36 -22.27
CA ILE A 115 12.12 -2.99 -21.88
C ILE A 115 13.38 -2.23 -21.43
N VAL A 116 14.21 -2.84 -20.58
CA VAL A 116 15.44 -2.22 -20.05
C VAL A 116 16.63 -3.18 -20.15
N GLU A 117 17.69 -2.73 -20.77
CA GLU A 117 18.91 -3.52 -21.00
C GLU A 117 20.06 -3.06 -20.09
N ARG A 118 20.07 -1.78 -19.70
CA ARG A 118 21.20 -1.18 -19.01
C ARG A 118 21.19 -1.53 -17.52
N HIS A 119 22.32 -1.96 -17.00
CA HIS A 119 22.48 -2.42 -15.62
C HIS A 119 22.00 -1.40 -14.57
N TYR A 120 22.21 -0.10 -14.79
CA TYR A 120 21.79 0.94 -13.85
C TYR A 120 20.27 1.11 -13.79
N GLN A 121 19.55 0.86 -14.90
CA GLN A 121 18.08 0.86 -14.94
C GLN A 121 17.54 -0.32 -14.13
N GLN A 122 18.07 -1.50 -14.32
CA GLN A 122 17.71 -2.70 -13.56
C GLN A 122 18.01 -2.52 -12.06
N ARG A 123 19.19 -1.93 -11.75
CA ARG A 123 19.56 -1.61 -10.36
C ARG A 123 18.58 -0.62 -9.72
N ALA A 124 18.16 0.42 -10.45
CA ALA A 124 17.17 1.37 -9.95
C ALA A 124 15.83 0.68 -9.64
N ILE A 125 15.33 -0.17 -10.53
CA ILE A 125 14.09 -0.93 -10.33
C ILE A 125 14.21 -1.85 -9.12
N ARG A 126 15.32 -2.57 -8.94
CA ARG A 126 15.55 -3.43 -7.77
C ARG A 126 15.55 -2.63 -6.47
N ARG A 127 16.22 -1.47 -6.44
CA ARG A 127 16.24 -0.61 -5.25
C ARG A 127 14.86 -0.06 -4.90
N ILE A 128 14.05 0.31 -5.90
CA ILE A 128 12.65 0.72 -5.65
C ILE A 128 11.84 -0.45 -5.09
N ALA A 129 11.97 -1.64 -5.68
CA ALA A 129 11.31 -2.84 -5.23
C ALA A 129 11.66 -3.17 -3.76
N GLU A 130 12.95 -3.14 -3.40
CA GLU A 130 13.43 -3.31 -2.02
C GLU A 130 12.82 -2.28 -1.07
N THR A 131 12.80 -1.01 -1.48
CA THR A 131 12.23 0.10 -0.69
C THR A 131 10.74 -0.09 -0.41
N PHE A 132 9.99 -0.58 -1.40
CA PHE A 132 8.55 -0.80 -1.24
C PHE A 132 8.24 -2.07 -0.44
N GLU A 133 8.97 -3.15 -0.68
CA GLU A 133 8.68 -4.46 -0.09
C GLU A 133 9.29 -4.62 1.30
N ARG A 134 10.59 -4.41 1.42
CA ARG A 134 11.32 -4.62 2.68
C ARG A 134 11.17 -3.46 3.65
N ASP A 135 11.37 -2.24 3.14
CA ASP A 135 11.39 -1.04 3.97
C ASP A 135 9.98 -0.44 4.13
N GLN A 136 8.98 -1.00 3.45
CA GLN A 136 7.57 -0.61 3.47
C GLN A 136 7.33 0.89 3.14
N HIS A 137 8.25 1.52 2.43
CA HIS A 137 8.09 2.90 2.00
C HIS A 137 7.09 2.98 0.85
N ARG A 138 6.39 4.10 0.75
CA ARG A 138 5.39 4.35 -0.31
C ARG A 138 5.87 5.34 -1.36
N LYS A 139 7.08 5.84 -1.21
CA LYS A 139 7.69 6.83 -2.09
C LYS A 139 9.11 6.41 -2.41
N ALA A 140 9.52 6.66 -3.65
CA ALA A 140 10.91 6.52 -4.07
C ALA A 140 11.26 7.68 -5.00
N LEU A 141 12.45 8.24 -4.82
CA LEU A 141 13.00 9.26 -5.70
C LEU A 141 14.09 8.62 -6.56
N VAL A 142 13.95 8.78 -7.88
CA VAL A 142 14.94 8.31 -8.85
C VAL A 142 15.48 9.50 -9.64
N VAL A 143 16.78 9.75 -9.51
CA VAL A 143 17.49 10.80 -10.25
C VAL A 143 18.26 10.16 -11.40
N MET A 144 17.94 10.54 -12.63
CA MET A 144 18.56 10.02 -13.85
C MET A 144 18.82 11.16 -14.84
N ALA A 145 19.96 11.13 -15.50
CA ALA A 145 20.33 12.10 -16.51
C ALA A 145 19.35 12.10 -17.71
N THR A 146 19.33 13.18 -18.48
CA THR A 146 18.61 13.23 -19.75
C THR A 146 19.16 12.18 -20.70
N GLY A 147 18.30 11.47 -21.43
CA GLY A 147 18.72 10.38 -22.33
C GLY A 147 19.05 9.04 -21.63
N ALA A 148 19.05 8.98 -20.30
CA ALA A 148 19.32 7.74 -19.56
C ALA A 148 18.16 6.71 -19.61
N GLY A 149 17.06 7.03 -20.27
CA GLY A 149 15.93 6.12 -20.43
C GLY A 149 14.96 6.10 -19.23
N LYS A 150 14.72 7.26 -18.59
CA LYS A 150 13.77 7.40 -17.45
C LYS A 150 12.42 6.75 -17.74
N THR A 151 11.81 7.05 -18.89
CA THR A 151 10.49 6.52 -19.26
C THR A 151 10.53 4.99 -19.37
N ARG A 152 11.53 4.41 -20.02
CA ARG A 152 11.67 2.94 -20.11
C ARG A 152 11.88 2.29 -18.74
N THR A 153 12.64 2.93 -17.84
CA THR A 153 12.82 2.46 -16.46
C THR A 153 11.50 2.44 -15.70
N VAL A 154 10.68 3.50 -15.85
CA VAL A 154 9.35 3.57 -15.21
C VAL A 154 8.43 2.50 -15.81
N ILE A 155 8.42 2.30 -17.13
CA ILE A 155 7.59 1.26 -17.79
C ILE A 155 7.98 -0.13 -17.28
N ALA A 156 9.26 -0.44 -17.17
CA ALA A 156 9.72 -1.73 -16.65
C ALA A 156 9.39 -1.91 -15.16
N LEU A 157 9.43 -0.85 -14.37
CA LEU A 157 8.96 -0.89 -12.97
C LEU A 157 7.46 -1.18 -12.91
N VAL A 158 6.65 -0.50 -13.74
CA VAL A 158 5.21 -0.73 -13.82
C VAL A 158 4.91 -2.17 -14.20
N ASP A 159 5.61 -2.74 -15.19
CA ASP A 159 5.50 -4.15 -15.56
C ASP A 159 5.73 -5.09 -14.38
N VAL A 160 6.82 -4.89 -13.63
CA VAL A 160 7.13 -5.70 -12.44
C VAL A 160 6.01 -5.58 -11.40
N LEU A 161 5.56 -4.34 -11.10
CA LEU A 161 4.52 -4.10 -10.10
C LEU A 161 3.15 -4.69 -10.50
N MET A 162 2.79 -4.65 -11.78
CA MET A 162 1.55 -5.24 -12.30
C MET A 162 1.60 -6.77 -12.23
N ARG A 163 2.68 -7.39 -12.70
CA ARG A 163 2.86 -8.86 -12.65
C ARG A 163 2.95 -9.39 -11.22
N ALA A 164 3.41 -8.57 -10.29
CA ALA A 164 3.42 -8.87 -8.86
C ALA A 164 2.06 -8.68 -8.18
N GLY A 165 1.05 -8.11 -8.85
CA GLY A 165 -0.24 -7.80 -8.25
C GLY A 165 -0.22 -6.61 -7.27
N TRP A 166 0.83 -5.78 -7.31
CA TRP A 166 0.95 -4.60 -6.46
C TRP A 166 0.13 -3.43 -6.97
N VAL A 167 0.01 -3.28 -8.29
CA VAL A 167 -0.77 -2.22 -8.92
C VAL A 167 -1.65 -2.78 -10.03
N LYS A 168 -2.83 -2.17 -10.23
CA LYS A 168 -3.74 -2.44 -11.36
C LYS A 168 -3.88 -1.24 -12.27
N ARG A 169 -3.77 -0.04 -11.73
CA ARG A 169 -3.86 1.24 -12.45
C ARG A 169 -2.70 2.12 -12.06
N VAL A 170 -2.15 2.84 -13.03
CA VAL A 170 -1.00 3.73 -12.86
C VAL A 170 -1.37 5.09 -13.42
N LEU A 171 -1.14 6.14 -12.64
CA LEU A 171 -1.21 7.52 -13.10
C LEU A 171 0.20 8.00 -13.44
N PHE A 172 0.43 8.35 -14.70
CA PHE A 172 1.67 8.96 -15.16
C PHE A 172 1.47 10.47 -15.34
N LEU A 173 2.30 11.26 -14.68
CA LEU A 173 2.23 12.72 -14.75
C LEU A 173 3.51 13.28 -15.39
N ALA A 174 3.35 14.23 -16.29
CA ALA A 174 4.43 14.99 -16.89
C ALA A 174 3.99 16.46 -17.07
N ASP A 175 4.98 17.36 -17.12
CA ASP A 175 4.77 18.81 -17.19
C ASP A 175 4.38 19.33 -18.59
N ARG A 176 4.53 18.49 -19.63
CA ARG A 176 4.27 18.86 -21.03
C ARG A 176 3.48 17.79 -21.75
N VAL A 177 2.49 18.20 -22.55
CA VAL A 177 1.67 17.32 -23.39
C VAL A 177 2.52 16.43 -24.30
N ALA A 178 3.59 16.97 -24.89
CA ALA A 178 4.50 16.20 -25.73
C ALA A 178 5.14 15.02 -25.00
N LEU A 179 5.49 15.18 -23.71
CA LEU A 179 6.05 14.12 -22.89
C LEU A 179 4.99 13.08 -22.51
N VAL A 180 3.75 13.50 -22.27
CA VAL A 180 2.63 12.58 -22.03
C VAL A 180 2.40 11.72 -23.28
N ASN A 181 2.30 12.33 -24.47
CA ASN A 181 2.13 11.60 -25.72
C ASN A 181 3.29 10.63 -26.01
N GLN A 182 4.53 11.05 -25.74
CA GLN A 182 5.71 10.19 -25.87
C GLN A 182 5.62 9.00 -24.88
N ALA A 183 5.20 9.24 -23.65
CA ALA A 183 5.01 8.19 -22.66
C ALA A 183 3.92 7.20 -23.08
N VAL A 184 2.76 7.69 -23.53
CA VAL A 184 1.66 6.83 -24.04
C VAL A 184 2.14 5.93 -25.17
N ASN A 185 2.89 6.48 -26.14
CA ASN A 185 3.44 5.67 -27.24
C ASN A 185 4.45 4.64 -26.73
N ALA A 186 5.29 5.02 -25.77
CA ALA A 186 6.26 4.09 -25.18
C ALA A 186 5.57 2.98 -24.36
N PHE A 187 4.51 3.30 -23.61
CA PHE A 187 3.69 2.30 -22.91
C PHE A 187 3.02 1.33 -23.90
N LYS A 188 2.42 1.83 -24.98
CA LYS A 188 1.84 0.98 -26.04
C LYS A 188 2.86 0.04 -26.68
N ALA A 189 4.08 0.51 -26.89
CA ALA A 189 5.15 -0.28 -27.50
C ALA A 189 5.71 -1.37 -26.58
N HIS A 190 5.79 -1.10 -25.27
CA HIS A 190 6.45 -1.99 -24.31
C HIS A 190 5.50 -2.77 -23.40
N LEU A 191 4.29 -2.27 -23.20
CA LEU A 191 3.21 -2.90 -22.40
C LEU A 191 1.88 -2.77 -23.14
N PRO A 192 1.69 -3.46 -24.26
CA PRO A 192 0.48 -3.32 -25.10
C PRO A 192 -0.80 -3.64 -24.32
N ASP A 193 -0.74 -4.59 -23.38
CA ASP A 193 -1.89 -5.04 -22.59
C ASP A 193 -2.28 -4.02 -21.50
N ALA A 194 -1.45 -3.02 -21.22
CA ALA A 194 -1.75 -2.01 -20.19
C ALA A 194 -2.78 -0.96 -20.64
N ALA A 195 -3.18 -0.93 -21.92
CA ALA A 195 -4.19 -0.02 -22.48
C ALA A 195 -4.07 1.43 -21.98
N PRO A 196 -2.93 2.13 -22.24
CA PRO A 196 -2.75 3.50 -21.77
C PRO A 196 -3.77 4.43 -22.44
N VAL A 197 -4.43 5.25 -21.63
CA VAL A 197 -5.36 6.32 -22.06
C VAL A 197 -4.77 7.67 -21.69
N ASN A 198 -5.09 8.69 -22.51
CA ASN A 198 -4.68 10.08 -22.29
C ASN A 198 -5.89 10.91 -21.87
#